data_683ff7cd38eea26c2021c6270086a5c1
#
_entry.id   683ff7cd38eea26c2021c6270086a5c1
#
_cell.length_a   1.000
_cell.length_b   1.000
_cell.length_c   1.000
_cell.angle_alpha   90.00
_cell.angle_beta   90.00
_cell.angle_gamma   90.00
#
_symmetry.space_group_name_H-M   'P 1'
#
loop_
_entity.id
_entity.type
_entity.pdbx_description
1 polymer ?
#
loop_
_entity_poly.entity_id
_entity_poly.type
_entity_poly.pdbx_seq_one_letter_code
_entity_poly.pdbx_strand_id
1 'polypeptide(L)'
;NEIAITKNVSEGLNLFAASLPWEAGDNVLVCPELEHPNNIYLWFNLARSKGIEVRTIPADEGRMPVAAMGNALDERTRVVTMPSISFAPGFLTDVKSLALAAKQVGALTLVDAAQSIGAIDTNVRDLGIDALAVATQKCLLSLYGFGFLYVRREVAESLVPIHVARYGIDLGEAHETAFAEDELKYQPGALRFDLGNYNYLGATAAATALDLLAGWGMKNVEAHVCGLASKLATGLLELGLPVAGGSPGSHLAHIVSVGESGGGRHYSADDPAMNSLYDHFVAAGIKLSIRSGVLRLSIGVYNQSADIEHVIAAARTWIETKGH
;
A
#
# COMPACT_ATOMS: atom_id res chain seq x y z
N ASN A 1 4.43 21.50 2.58
CA ASN A 1 3.48 21.48 1.44
C ASN A 1 3.73 20.30 0.49
N GLU A 2 3.94 19.09 1.03
CA GLU A 2 4.14 17.84 0.27
C GLU A 2 2.99 16.85 0.48
N ILE A 3 1.93 17.26 1.21
CA ILE A 3 0.76 16.42 1.51
C ILE A 3 -0.49 17.11 0.95
N ALA A 4 -1.30 16.36 0.22
CA ALA A 4 -2.66 16.67 -0.15
C ALA A 4 -3.63 15.74 0.58
N ILE A 5 -4.80 16.26 0.96
CA ILE A 5 -5.85 15.48 1.60
C ILE A 5 -6.66 14.76 0.53
N THR A 6 -6.90 13.47 0.75
CA THR A 6 -7.72 12.63 -0.11
C THR A 6 -8.77 11.88 0.70
N LYS A 7 -9.78 11.33 0.04
CA LYS A 7 -10.78 10.49 0.71
C LYS A 7 -10.34 9.03 0.87
N ASN A 8 -9.38 8.58 0.08
CA ASN A 8 -8.84 7.22 0.13
C ASN A 8 -7.58 7.08 -0.74
N VAL A 9 -6.91 5.93 -0.66
CA VAL A 9 -5.71 5.63 -1.45
C VAL A 9 -5.96 5.71 -2.96
N SER A 10 -7.13 5.25 -3.43
CA SER A 10 -7.45 5.24 -4.88
C SER A 10 -7.51 6.65 -5.46
N GLU A 11 -8.05 7.62 -4.72
CA GLU A 11 -8.06 9.02 -5.14
C GLU A 11 -6.63 9.55 -5.25
N GLY A 12 -5.77 9.30 -4.24
CA GLY A 12 -4.38 9.73 -4.27
C GLY A 12 -3.62 9.16 -5.46
N LEU A 13 -3.75 7.85 -5.73
CA LEU A 13 -3.13 7.20 -6.88
C LEU A 13 -3.60 7.82 -8.21
N ASN A 14 -4.91 8.04 -8.36
CA ASN A 14 -5.47 8.63 -9.57
C ASN A 14 -5.09 10.11 -9.76
N LEU A 15 -5.09 10.91 -8.68
CA LEU A 15 -4.66 12.31 -8.75
C LEU A 15 -3.24 12.44 -9.26
N PHE A 16 -2.32 11.65 -8.73
CA PHE A 16 -0.94 11.65 -9.19
C PHE A 16 -0.82 11.18 -10.64
N ALA A 17 -1.33 9.98 -10.93
CA ALA A 17 -1.18 9.34 -12.24
C ALA A 17 -1.81 10.15 -13.38
N ALA A 18 -2.99 10.74 -13.16
CA ALA A 18 -3.69 11.51 -14.16
C ALA A 18 -3.09 12.90 -14.42
N SER A 19 -2.30 13.43 -13.46
CA SER A 19 -1.67 14.75 -13.56
C SER A 19 -0.33 14.75 -14.31
N LEU A 20 0.19 13.57 -14.68
CA LEU A 20 1.41 13.49 -15.48
C LEU A 20 1.15 13.89 -16.95
N PRO A 21 2.13 14.53 -17.60
CA PRO A 21 2.04 14.91 -19.01
C PRO A 21 2.35 13.70 -19.92
N TRP A 22 1.43 12.75 -19.95
CA TRP A 22 1.56 11.53 -20.73
C TRP A 22 1.60 11.79 -22.23
N GLU A 23 2.55 11.14 -22.90
CA GLU A 23 2.64 11.06 -24.36
C GLU A 23 2.36 9.63 -24.84
N ALA A 24 1.88 9.49 -26.09
CA ALA A 24 1.67 8.18 -26.67
C ALA A 24 2.98 7.39 -26.73
N GLY A 25 2.95 6.15 -26.23
CA GLY A 25 4.11 5.27 -26.13
C GLY A 25 4.98 5.48 -24.88
N ASP A 26 4.64 6.40 -23.99
CA ASP A 26 5.16 6.36 -22.62
C ASP A 26 4.72 5.10 -21.92
N ASN A 27 5.47 4.65 -20.91
CA ASN A 27 5.09 3.44 -20.19
C ASN A 27 5.09 3.59 -18.67
N VAL A 28 4.32 2.71 -18.04
CA VAL A 28 4.32 2.47 -16.60
C VAL A 28 4.68 1.02 -16.33
N LEU A 29 5.57 0.79 -15.35
CA LEU A 29 5.89 -0.55 -14.86
C LEU A 29 5.06 -0.88 -13.63
N VAL A 30 4.49 -2.10 -13.60
CA VAL A 30 3.64 -2.59 -12.51
C VAL A 30 3.76 -4.11 -12.36
N CYS A 31 3.62 -4.61 -11.13
CA CYS A 31 3.50 -6.04 -10.81
C CYS A 31 2.06 -6.34 -10.35
N PRO A 32 1.14 -6.71 -11.26
CA PRO A 32 -0.29 -6.82 -10.95
C PRO A 32 -0.63 -7.84 -9.87
N GLU A 33 0.15 -8.91 -9.75
CA GLU A 33 -0.08 -10.00 -8.80
C GLU A 33 0.07 -9.54 -7.34
N LEU A 34 0.85 -8.51 -7.09
CA LEU A 34 1.15 -8.00 -5.75
C LEU A 34 0.34 -6.75 -5.37
N GLU A 35 -0.30 -6.14 -6.36
CA GLU A 35 -1.06 -4.91 -6.20
C GLU A 35 -2.51 -5.17 -5.77
N HIS A 36 -3.07 -4.20 -5.10
CA HIS A 36 -4.52 -4.11 -5.01
C HIS A 36 -5.08 -3.62 -6.37
N PRO A 37 -6.22 -4.15 -6.86
CA PRO A 37 -6.81 -3.73 -8.14
C PRO A 37 -6.95 -2.21 -8.33
N ASN A 38 -7.06 -1.44 -7.25
CA ASN A 38 -7.14 0.02 -7.29
C ASN A 38 -5.87 0.68 -7.88
N ASN A 39 -4.70 0.03 -7.73
CA ASN A 39 -3.46 0.49 -8.36
C ASN A 39 -3.18 -0.20 -9.69
N ILE A 40 -4.15 -0.87 -10.27
CA ILE A 40 -4.04 -1.54 -11.58
C ILE A 40 -5.00 -0.93 -12.59
N TYR A 41 -6.30 -0.82 -12.27
CA TYR A 41 -7.31 -0.36 -13.22
C TYR A 41 -7.06 1.06 -13.74
N LEU A 42 -6.49 1.93 -12.92
CA LEU A 42 -6.15 3.29 -13.34
C LEU A 42 -5.15 3.30 -14.50
N TRP A 43 -4.17 2.40 -14.51
CA TRP A 43 -3.15 2.33 -15.57
C TRP A 43 -3.74 1.81 -16.88
N PHE A 44 -4.57 0.77 -16.84
CA PHE A 44 -5.29 0.30 -18.02
C PHE A 44 -6.26 1.36 -18.57
N ASN A 45 -6.88 2.16 -17.70
CA ASN A 45 -7.71 3.28 -18.14
C ASN A 45 -6.88 4.38 -18.82
N LEU A 46 -5.71 4.71 -18.30
CA LEU A 46 -4.77 5.64 -18.93
C LEU A 46 -4.24 5.09 -20.25
N ALA A 47 -3.94 3.80 -20.35
CA ALA A 47 -3.55 3.18 -21.61
C ALA A 47 -4.60 3.39 -22.70
N ARG A 48 -5.88 3.20 -22.37
CA ARG A 48 -7.00 3.42 -23.31
C ARG A 48 -7.19 4.88 -23.69
N SER A 49 -6.98 5.81 -22.76
CA SER A 49 -7.30 7.24 -22.96
C SER A 49 -6.12 8.06 -23.45
N LYS A 50 -4.88 7.65 -23.16
CA LYS A 50 -3.66 8.38 -23.47
C LYS A 50 -2.70 7.63 -24.40
N GLY A 51 -2.97 6.35 -24.70
CA GLY A 51 -2.10 5.54 -25.56
C GLY A 51 -0.78 5.15 -24.91
N ILE A 52 -0.71 5.11 -23.58
CA ILE A 52 0.47 4.63 -22.86
C ILE A 52 0.54 3.11 -22.85
N GLU A 53 1.72 2.56 -22.63
CA GLU A 53 1.95 1.14 -22.44
C GLU A 53 1.92 0.79 -20.95
N VAL A 54 1.19 -0.25 -20.54
CA VAL A 54 1.27 -0.83 -19.22
C VAL A 54 2.15 -2.07 -19.29
N ARG A 55 3.39 -1.96 -18.80
CA ARG A 55 4.34 -3.08 -18.74
C ARG A 55 4.16 -3.84 -17.44
N THR A 56 3.70 -5.07 -17.57
CA THR A 56 3.48 -5.97 -16.43
C THR A 56 4.69 -6.87 -16.24
N ILE A 57 5.23 -6.88 -15.02
CA ILE A 57 6.33 -7.75 -14.62
C ILE A 57 5.76 -8.76 -13.62
N PRO A 58 5.90 -10.09 -13.85
CA PRO A 58 5.38 -11.10 -12.95
C PRO A 58 6.10 -11.08 -11.60
N ALA A 59 5.40 -11.46 -10.52
CA ALA A 59 5.98 -11.58 -9.20
C ALA A 59 7.01 -12.72 -9.14
N ASP A 60 7.98 -12.59 -8.25
CA ASP A 60 8.97 -13.61 -7.96
C ASP A 60 8.62 -14.30 -6.63
N GLU A 61 8.00 -15.47 -6.68
CA GLU A 61 7.54 -16.22 -5.50
C GLU A 61 6.74 -15.36 -4.49
N GLY A 62 5.84 -14.50 -5.01
CA GLY A 62 5.05 -13.59 -4.20
C GLY A 62 5.81 -12.35 -3.71
N ARG A 63 7.04 -12.13 -4.17
CA ARG A 63 7.88 -10.95 -3.88
C ARG A 63 7.92 -9.99 -5.05
N MET A 64 8.15 -8.72 -4.76
CA MET A 64 8.37 -7.71 -5.80
C MET A 64 9.66 -8.06 -6.57
N PRO A 65 9.57 -8.22 -7.91
CA PRO A 65 10.70 -8.62 -8.73
C PRO A 65 11.59 -7.41 -9.05
N VAL A 66 12.25 -6.85 -8.02
CA VAL A 66 13.00 -5.58 -8.06
C VAL A 66 14.03 -5.54 -9.19
N ALA A 67 14.80 -6.63 -9.37
CA ALA A 67 15.81 -6.71 -10.42
C ALA A 67 15.18 -6.75 -11.83
N ALA A 68 14.10 -7.53 -12.01
CA ALA A 68 13.41 -7.61 -13.29
C ALA A 68 12.73 -6.29 -13.65
N MET A 69 12.10 -5.62 -12.67
CA MET A 69 11.53 -4.28 -12.86
C MET A 69 12.62 -3.27 -13.22
N GLY A 70 13.76 -3.27 -12.49
CA GLY A 70 14.89 -2.40 -12.81
C GLY A 70 15.43 -2.59 -14.23
N ASN A 71 15.51 -3.82 -14.70
CA ASN A 71 15.96 -4.15 -16.06
C ASN A 71 14.94 -3.79 -17.16
N ALA A 72 13.67 -3.67 -16.80
CA ALA A 72 12.60 -3.31 -17.74
C ALA A 72 12.38 -1.80 -17.88
N LEU A 73 13.11 -0.99 -17.09
CA LEU A 73 13.08 0.47 -17.18
C LEU A 73 13.77 0.95 -18.45
N ASP A 74 13.20 1.97 -19.07
CA ASP A 74 13.79 2.67 -20.21
C ASP A 74 13.47 4.18 -20.17
N GLU A 75 13.95 4.92 -21.16
CA GLU A 75 13.76 6.38 -21.28
C GLU A 75 12.31 6.82 -21.50
N ARG A 76 11.42 5.90 -21.87
CA ARG A 76 9.98 6.14 -22.00
C ARG A 76 9.19 5.75 -20.74
N THR A 77 9.85 5.19 -19.75
CA THR A 77 9.22 4.88 -18.47
C THR A 77 8.98 6.17 -17.70
N ARG A 78 7.70 6.48 -17.45
CA ARG A 78 7.31 7.67 -16.67
C ARG A 78 7.06 7.34 -15.22
N VAL A 79 6.53 6.15 -14.93
CA VAL A 79 6.21 5.74 -13.57
C VAL A 79 6.60 4.29 -13.34
N VAL A 80 7.17 4.04 -12.17
CA VAL A 80 7.21 2.72 -11.53
C VAL A 80 6.26 2.76 -10.35
N THR A 81 5.26 1.91 -10.36
CA THR A 81 4.32 1.82 -9.24
C THR A 81 4.48 0.51 -8.50
N MET A 82 4.33 0.55 -7.16
CA MET A 82 4.52 -0.60 -6.30
C MET A 82 3.78 -0.45 -4.97
N PRO A 83 3.33 -1.54 -4.34
CA PRO A 83 2.92 -1.51 -2.96
C PRO A 83 4.16 -1.51 -2.05
N SER A 84 4.15 -0.75 -0.97
CA SER A 84 5.19 -0.87 0.07
C SER A 84 5.13 -2.20 0.82
N ILE A 85 3.90 -2.72 1.00
CA ILE A 85 3.62 -4.10 1.43
C ILE A 85 2.58 -4.64 0.49
N SER A 86 2.83 -5.79 -0.13
CA SER A 86 1.92 -6.38 -1.11
C SER A 86 0.56 -6.70 -0.50
N PHE A 87 -0.50 -6.62 -1.32
CA PHE A 87 -1.84 -6.96 -0.88
C PHE A 87 -1.96 -8.43 -0.46
N ALA A 88 -1.34 -9.32 -1.22
CA ALA A 88 -1.11 -10.72 -0.92
C ALA A 88 0.23 -11.13 -1.57
N PRO A 89 1.07 -11.88 -0.90
CA PRO A 89 0.94 -12.47 0.44
C PRO A 89 1.22 -11.52 1.63
N GLY A 90 1.50 -10.24 1.40
CA GLY A 90 1.77 -9.27 2.44
C GLY A 90 3.26 -9.02 2.70
N PHE A 91 4.09 -9.22 1.68
CA PHE A 91 5.54 -9.03 1.80
C PHE A 91 5.96 -7.58 1.62
N LEU A 92 6.99 -7.21 2.35
CA LEU A 92 7.65 -5.91 2.25
C LEU A 92 8.38 -5.80 0.91
N THR A 93 8.18 -4.69 0.21
CA THR A 93 8.89 -4.34 -1.02
C THR A 93 10.17 -3.57 -0.72
N ASP A 94 11.27 -3.87 -1.40
CA ASP A 94 12.45 -3.01 -1.42
C ASP A 94 12.19 -1.79 -2.32
N VAL A 95 11.40 -0.87 -1.77
CA VAL A 95 11.00 0.38 -2.43
C VAL A 95 12.21 1.24 -2.78
N LYS A 96 13.22 1.27 -1.89
CA LYS A 96 14.40 2.10 -2.08
C LYS A 96 15.21 1.70 -3.31
N SER A 97 15.44 0.42 -3.52
CA SER A 97 16.17 -0.07 -4.69
C SER A 97 15.43 0.25 -5.99
N LEU A 98 14.09 0.09 -6.02
CA LEU A 98 13.29 0.48 -7.19
C LEU A 98 13.30 1.99 -7.43
N ALA A 99 13.21 2.80 -6.37
CA ALA A 99 13.28 4.25 -6.49
C ALA A 99 14.64 4.72 -7.05
N LEU A 100 15.72 4.09 -6.62
CA LEU A 100 17.06 4.37 -7.16
C LEU A 100 17.17 4.00 -8.64
N ALA A 101 16.63 2.84 -9.05
CA ALA A 101 16.63 2.42 -10.45
C ALA A 101 15.76 3.34 -11.31
N ALA A 102 14.56 3.68 -10.89
CA ALA A 102 13.66 4.60 -11.58
C ALA A 102 14.31 5.96 -11.83
N LYS A 103 14.99 6.50 -10.82
CA LYS A 103 15.69 7.79 -10.91
C LYS A 103 16.77 7.81 -12.00
N GLN A 104 17.43 6.68 -12.28
CA GLN A 104 18.48 6.60 -13.29
C GLN A 104 17.97 6.85 -14.71
N VAL A 105 16.70 6.54 -14.98
CA VAL A 105 16.05 6.78 -16.29
C VAL A 105 15.09 7.97 -16.27
N GLY A 106 15.01 8.70 -15.14
CA GLY A 106 14.10 9.84 -14.99
C GLY A 106 12.63 9.46 -14.73
N ALA A 107 12.35 8.19 -14.45
CA ALA A 107 11.02 7.74 -14.08
C ALA A 107 10.67 8.14 -12.64
N LEU A 108 9.39 8.44 -12.41
CA LEU A 108 8.85 8.74 -11.08
C LEU A 108 8.38 7.47 -10.38
N THR A 109 8.40 7.49 -9.06
CA THR A 109 7.90 6.41 -8.22
C THR A 109 6.58 6.78 -7.57
N LEU A 110 5.60 5.87 -7.66
CA LEU A 110 4.32 5.96 -6.96
C LEU A 110 4.12 4.74 -6.07
N VAL A 111 3.99 4.97 -4.76
CA VAL A 111 3.87 3.90 -3.77
C VAL A 111 2.45 3.81 -3.22
N ASP A 112 1.81 2.64 -3.35
CA ASP A 112 0.62 2.31 -2.55
C ASP A 112 1.08 1.89 -1.15
N ALA A 113 0.86 2.76 -0.17
CA ALA A 113 1.27 2.55 1.22
C ALA A 113 0.09 2.19 2.14
N ALA A 114 -1.01 1.72 1.56
CA ALA A 114 -2.22 1.38 2.31
C ALA A 114 -2.01 0.27 3.37
N GLN A 115 -0.99 -0.57 3.24
CA GLN A 115 -0.70 -1.65 4.18
C GLN A 115 0.46 -1.33 5.13
N SER A 116 1.24 -0.27 4.89
CA SER A 116 2.47 -0.01 5.65
C SER A 116 2.36 1.15 6.62
N ILE A 117 1.71 2.26 6.21
CA ILE A 117 1.67 3.45 7.06
C ILE A 117 0.82 3.20 8.30
N GLY A 118 1.42 3.43 9.45
CA GLY A 118 0.88 3.10 10.76
C GLY A 118 1.37 1.75 11.34
N ALA A 119 2.08 0.94 10.52
CA ALA A 119 2.71 -0.31 10.97
C ALA A 119 4.24 -0.28 10.82
N ILE A 120 4.74 0.32 9.75
CA ILE A 120 6.17 0.38 9.41
C ILE A 120 6.66 1.82 9.50
N ASP A 121 7.84 2.02 10.08
CA ASP A 121 8.51 3.31 10.15
C ASP A 121 8.95 3.73 8.73
N THR A 122 8.26 4.72 8.19
CA THR A 122 8.41 5.10 6.78
C THR A 122 8.94 6.52 6.67
N ASN A 123 10.16 6.65 6.16
CA ASN A 123 10.75 7.95 5.81
C ASN A 123 10.83 8.08 4.28
N VAL A 124 9.96 8.90 3.71
CA VAL A 124 9.87 9.10 2.25
C VAL A 124 11.16 9.63 1.62
N ARG A 125 11.96 10.41 2.37
CA ARG A 125 13.24 10.94 1.90
C ARG A 125 14.33 9.86 1.85
N ASP A 126 14.38 9.00 2.86
CA ASP A 126 15.33 7.89 2.91
C ASP A 126 15.01 6.82 1.88
N LEU A 127 13.72 6.65 1.55
CA LEU A 127 13.26 5.79 0.46
C LEU A 127 13.53 6.41 -0.92
N GLY A 128 13.63 7.74 -0.99
CA GLY A 128 13.88 8.47 -2.25
C GLY A 128 12.71 8.43 -3.22
N ILE A 129 11.49 8.25 -2.74
CA ILE A 129 10.27 8.16 -3.54
C ILE A 129 9.70 9.53 -3.90
N ASP A 130 8.91 9.57 -4.98
CA ASP A 130 8.31 10.80 -5.49
C ASP A 130 6.88 11.01 -5.02
N ALA A 131 6.10 9.93 -4.92
CA ALA A 131 4.73 9.98 -4.44
C ALA A 131 4.34 8.73 -3.64
N LEU A 132 3.40 8.93 -2.70
CA LEU A 132 2.89 7.87 -1.84
C LEU A 132 1.43 8.15 -1.49
N ALA A 133 0.55 7.16 -1.70
CA ALA A 133 -0.87 7.26 -1.38
C ALA A 133 -1.24 6.38 -0.17
N VAL A 134 -2.07 6.93 0.71
CA VAL A 134 -2.47 6.30 1.98
C VAL A 134 -3.98 6.41 2.20
N ALA A 135 -4.52 5.44 2.92
CA ALA A 135 -5.86 5.49 3.50
C ALA A 135 -5.78 5.22 5.01
N THR A 136 -6.56 5.92 5.80
CA THR A 136 -6.38 5.97 7.26
C THR A 136 -7.08 4.85 8.04
N GLN A 137 -8.00 4.12 7.43
CA GLN A 137 -8.82 3.09 8.11
C GLN A 137 -8.13 1.74 8.38
N LYS A 138 -6.86 1.59 8.01
CA LYS A 138 -6.08 0.37 8.25
C LYS A 138 -5.13 0.55 9.44
N CYS A 139 -3.84 0.43 9.22
CA CYS A 139 -2.83 0.52 10.28
C CYS A 139 -2.75 1.92 10.94
N LEU A 140 -3.28 2.96 10.29
CA LEU A 140 -3.45 4.27 10.91
C LEU A 140 -4.63 4.37 11.89
N LEU A 141 -5.37 3.28 12.13
CA LEU A 141 -6.40 3.16 13.19
C LEU A 141 -7.50 4.23 13.12
N SER A 142 -7.80 4.80 11.96
CA SER A 142 -8.78 5.85 11.79
C SER A 142 -9.99 5.41 10.98
N LEU A 143 -10.78 6.35 10.51
CA LEU A 143 -12.05 6.11 9.84
C LEU A 143 -11.89 5.98 8.32
N TYR A 144 -12.88 5.35 7.68
CA TYR A 144 -13.05 5.38 6.23
C TYR A 144 -13.34 6.80 5.73
N GLY A 145 -13.03 7.07 4.47
CA GLY A 145 -13.32 8.35 3.83
C GLY A 145 -12.30 9.45 4.14
N PHE A 146 -11.12 9.08 4.61
CA PHE A 146 -9.99 9.97 4.80
C PHE A 146 -8.68 9.28 4.40
N GLY A 147 -7.77 10.03 3.80
CA GLY A 147 -6.46 9.60 3.38
C GLY A 147 -5.60 10.79 3.01
N PHE A 148 -4.42 10.54 2.51
CA PHE A 148 -3.53 11.57 2.00
C PHE A 148 -2.64 11.06 0.88
N LEU A 149 -2.20 12.00 0.06
CA LEU A 149 -1.22 11.83 -0.99
C LEU A 149 0.01 12.66 -0.64
N TYR A 150 1.15 11.99 -0.44
CA TYR A 150 2.45 12.65 -0.43
C TYR A 150 2.93 12.78 -1.88
N VAL A 151 3.41 13.97 -2.24
CA VAL A 151 4.16 14.19 -3.48
C VAL A 151 5.35 15.08 -3.16
N ARG A 152 6.54 14.64 -3.52
CA ARG A 152 7.77 15.43 -3.39
C ARG A 152 7.56 16.78 -4.07
N ARG A 153 7.95 17.86 -3.40
CA ARG A 153 7.58 19.23 -3.77
C ARG A 153 7.88 19.57 -5.23
N GLU A 154 9.10 19.30 -5.67
CA GLU A 154 9.54 19.63 -7.04
C GLU A 154 8.75 18.85 -8.09
N VAL A 155 8.37 17.61 -7.78
CA VAL A 155 7.50 16.79 -8.64
C VAL A 155 6.10 17.39 -8.66
N ALA A 156 5.51 17.67 -7.50
CA ALA A 156 4.19 18.27 -7.42
C ALA A 156 4.11 19.57 -8.25
N GLU A 157 5.12 20.43 -8.13
CA GLU A 157 5.18 21.71 -8.83
C GLU A 157 5.36 21.58 -10.35
N SER A 158 5.85 20.43 -10.84
CA SER A 158 5.95 20.12 -12.27
C SER A 158 4.66 19.53 -12.86
N LEU A 159 3.71 19.11 -12.02
CA LEU A 159 2.46 18.47 -12.44
C LEU A 159 1.32 19.46 -12.55
N VAL A 160 0.43 19.22 -13.52
CA VAL A 160 -0.81 19.98 -13.69
C VAL A 160 -1.97 19.14 -13.18
N PRO A 161 -2.64 19.54 -12.08
CA PRO A 161 -3.77 18.79 -11.55
C PRO A 161 -4.88 18.66 -12.58
N ILE A 162 -5.37 17.43 -12.79
CA ILE A 162 -6.49 17.20 -13.71
C ILE A 162 -7.85 17.59 -13.08
N HIS A 163 -7.93 17.49 -11.76
CA HIS A 163 -9.07 17.96 -10.98
C HIS A 163 -8.64 19.17 -10.17
N VAL A 164 -9.36 20.26 -10.35
CA VAL A 164 -9.04 21.54 -9.73
C VAL A 164 -10.28 22.08 -9.02
N ALA A 165 -10.08 22.53 -7.80
CA ALA A 165 -11.06 23.27 -7.03
C ALA A 165 -10.38 24.48 -6.36
N ARG A 166 -11.18 25.37 -5.76
CA ARG A 166 -10.68 26.59 -5.11
C ARG A 166 -9.48 26.34 -4.17
N TYR A 167 -9.50 25.23 -3.44
CA TYR A 167 -8.46 24.91 -2.46
C TYR A 167 -7.09 24.62 -3.11
N GLY A 168 -7.08 24.14 -4.35
CA GLY A 168 -5.86 23.92 -5.12
C GLY A 168 -5.35 25.17 -5.85
N ILE A 169 -6.05 26.30 -5.76
CA ILE A 169 -5.70 27.57 -6.42
C ILE A 169 -5.22 28.59 -5.41
N ASP A 170 -4.14 29.28 -5.70
CA ASP A 170 -3.61 30.39 -4.93
C ASP A 170 -4.33 31.69 -5.34
N LEU A 171 -5.28 32.13 -4.53
CA LEU A 171 -6.01 33.36 -4.73
C LEU A 171 -5.29 34.60 -4.14
N GLY A 172 -4.12 34.43 -3.52
CA GLY A 172 -3.45 35.48 -2.78
C GLY A 172 -4.34 36.04 -1.67
N GLU A 173 -4.59 37.34 -1.69
CA GLU A 173 -5.47 38.04 -0.71
C GLU A 173 -6.94 38.13 -1.16
N ALA A 174 -7.29 37.55 -2.31
CA ALA A 174 -8.64 37.59 -2.85
C ALA A 174 -9.62 36.78 -2.00
N HIS A 175 -10.89 37.21 -1.98
CA HIS A 175 -11.96 36.49 -1.29
C HIS A 175 -12.16 35.07 -1.91
N GLU A 176 -12.61 34.11 -1.09
CA GLU A 176 -12.82 32.74 -1.51
C GLU A 176 -13.79 32.54 -2.69
N THR A 177 -14.63 33.51 -2.98
CA THR A 177 -15.54 33.52 -4.14
C THR A 177 -14.94 34.18 -5.38
N ALA A 178 -13.72 34.73 -5.27
CA ALA A 178 -13.04 35.26 -6.44
C ALA A 178 -12.58 34.14 -7.36
N PHE A 179 -12.55 34.42 -8.63
CA PHE A 179 -11.96 33.49 -9.63
C PHE A 179 -10.97 34.25 -10.50
N ALA A 180 -9.89 33.56 -10.87
CA ALA A 180 -8.91 34.08 -11.82
C ALA A 180 -9.42 33.81 -13.23
N GLU A 181 -9.56 34.88 -14.04
CA GLU A 181 -10.02 34.75 -15.42
C GLU A 181 -8.86 34.49 -16.40
N ASP A 182 -7.68 35.03 -16.10
CA ASP A 182 -6.56 35.06 -17.05
C ASP A 182 -5.51 33.98 -16.84
N GLU A 183 -5.19 33.59 -15.60
CA GLU A 183 -4.17 32.59 -15.32
C GLU A 183 -4.47 31.83 -14.00
N LEU A 184 -4.49 30.50 -14.08
CA LEU A 184 -4.63 29.65 -12.89
C LEU A 184 -3.27 29.51 -12.18
N LYS A 185 -3.14 30.17 -11.02
CA LYS A 185 -2.00 29.99 -10.13
C LYS A 185 -2.29 28.89 -9.13
N TYR A 186 -1.60 27.77 -9.25
CA TYR A 186 -1.79 26.63 -8.35
C TYR A 186 -1.14 26.87 -6.99
N GLN A 187 -1.73 26.29 -5.94
CA GLN A 187 -1.11 26.21 -4.62
C GLN A 187 0.27 25.53 -4.70
N PRO A 188 1.22 25.89 -3.82
CA PRO A 188 2.57 25.31 -3.84
C PRO A 188 2.57 23.84 -3.40
N GLY A 189 3.44 23.05 -4.03
CA GLY A 189 3.63 21.66 -3.72
C GLY A 189 2.35 20.84 -3.91
N ALA A 190 2.12 19.84 -3.05
CA ALA A 190 0.98 18.94 -3.15
C ALA A 190 -0.37 19.58 -2.84
N LEU A 191 -0.42 20.76 -2.23
CA LEU A 191 -1.68 21.47 -1.95
C LEU A 191 -2.50 21.77 -3.22
N ARG A 192 -1.85 21.80 -4.40
CA ARG A 192 -2.53 21.95 -5.69
C ARG A 192 -3.53 20.85 -6.02
N PHE A 193 -3.40 19.69 -5.36
CA PHE A 193 -4.29 18.54 -5.52
C PHE A 193 -5.48 18.56 -4.56
N ASP A 194 -5.55 19.53 -3.64
CA ASP A 194 -6.63 19.65 -2.68
C ASP A 194 -7.93 20.12 -3.35
N LEU A 195 -8.99 19.34 -3.16
CA LEU A 195 -10.32 19.66 -3.69
C LEU A 195 -11.24 20.33 -2.65
N GLY A 196 -10.86 20.31 -1.38
CA GLY A 196 -11.61 20.91 -0.28
C GLY A 196 -12.83 20.13 0.20
N ASN A 197 -13.59 20.76 1.10
CA ASN A 197 -14.75 20.16 1.77
C ASN A 197 -14.42 18.80 2.37
N TYR A 198 -13.39 18.78 3.22
CA TYR A 198 -12.84 17.57 3.81
C TYR A 198 -13.81 16.87 4.76
N ASN A 199 -13.61 15.57 4.94
CA ASN A 199 -14.21 14.82 6.03
C ASN A 199 -13.55 15.24 7.37
N TYR A 200 -14.06 16.29 8.00
CA TYR A 200 -13.50 16.80 9.25
C TYR A 200 -13.53 15.81 10.41
N LEU A 201 -14.54 14.93 10.46
CA LEU A 201 -14.59 13.85 11.45
C LEU A 201 -13.45 12.85 11.20
N GLY A 202 -13.25 12.46 9.96
CA GLY A 202 -12.13 11.60 9.56
C GLY A 202 -10.78 12.25 9.82
N ALA A 203 -10.64 13.56 9.57
CA ALA A 203 -9.42 14.31 9.85
C ALA A 203 -9.08 14.33 11.35
N THR A 204 -10.08 14.61 12.21
CA THR A 204 -9.91 14.61 13.67
C THR A 204 -9.51 13.22 14.19
N ALA A 205 -10.18 12.17 13.71
CA ALA A 205 -9.84 10.82 14.07
C ALA A 205 -8.43 10.43 13.60
N ALA A 206 -8.05 10.83 12.37
CA ALA A 206 -6.71 10.58 11.84
C ALA A 206 -5.62 11.33 12.63
N ALA A 207 -5.85 12.59 12.98
CA ALA A 207 -4.92 13.37 13.81
C ALA A 207 -4.71 12.69 15.18
N THR A 208 -5.78 12.28 15.85
CA THR A 208 -5.71 11.57 17.14
C THR A 208 -4.92 10.26 17.01
N ALA A 209 -5.16 9.50 15.94
CA ALA A 209 -4.45 8.24 15.71
C ALA A 209 -2.96 8.46 15.39
N LEU A 210 -2.64 9.48 14.60
CA LEU A 210 -1.25 9.86 14.31
C LEU A 210 -0.51 10.31 15.56
N ASP A 211 -1.13 11.12 16.43
CA ASP A 211 -0.55 11.53 17.70
C ASP A 211 -0.28 10.33 18.62
N LEU A 212 -1.22 9.38 18.67
CA LEU A 212 -1.05 8.14 19.44
C LEU A 212 0.13 7.31 18.94
N LEU A 213 0.20 7.05 17.63
CA LEU A 213 1.29 6.28 17.02
C LEU A 213 2.64 6.99 17.15
N ALA A 214 2.67 8.31 16.96
CA ALA A 214 3.87 9.11 17.15
C ALA A 214 4.34 9.10 18.61
N GLY A 215 3.41 9.12 19.56
CA GLY A 215 3.69 9.04 21.00
C GLY A 215 4.33 7.70 21.39
N TRP A 216 3.99 6.60 20.74
CA TRP A 216 4.66 5.30 20.94
C TRP A 216 5.99 5.21 20.19
N GLY A 217 6.16 6.01 19.14
CA GLY A 217 7.31 5.98 18.23
C GLY A 217 7.19 4.89 17.18
N MET A 218 7.24 5.26 15.90
CA MET A 218 7.00 4.33 14.80
C MET A 218 7.97 3.15 14.75
N LYS A 219 9.24 3.34 15.16
CA LYS A 219 10.20 2.23 15.29
C LYS A 219 9.78 1.20 16.33
N ASN A 220 9.17 1.62 17.44
CA ASN A 220 8.66 0.70 18.44
C ASN A 220 7.41 -0.03 17.94
N VAL A 221 6.52 0.66 17.22
CA VAL A 221 5.34 0.06 16.59
C VAL A 221 5.79 -1.02 15.60
N GLU A 222 6.71 -0.70 14.70
CA GLU A 222 7.25 -1.65 13.74
C GLU A 222 7.90 -2.86 14.43
N ALA A 223 8.79 -2.63 15.39
CA ALA A 223 9.43 -3.71 16.13
C ALA A 223 8.41 -4.64 16.82
N HIS A 224 7.34 -4.06 17.37
CA HIS A 224 6.27 -4.81 18.01
C HIS A 224 5.50 -5.68 17.02
N VAL A 225 4.94 -5.10 15.94
CA VAL A 225 4.09 -5.84 15.01
C VAL A 225 4.88 -6.85 14.19
N CYS A 226 6.10 -6.52 13.77
CA CYS A 226 6.99 -7.44 13.04
C CYS A 226 7.54 -8.55 13.96
N GLY A 227 7.80 -8.25 15.23
CA GLY A 227 8.18 -9.26 16.22
C GLY A 227 7.08 -10.30 16.47
N LEU A 228 5.82 -9.85 16.60
CA LEU A 228 4.67 -10.73 16.70
C LEU A 228 4.43 -11.54 15.41
N ALA A 229 4.61 -10.93 14.25
CA ALA A 229 4.52 -11.62 12.95
C ALA A 229 5.59 -12.72 12.82
N SER A 230 6.83 -12.42 13.23
CA SER A 230 7.91 -13.40 13.23
C SER A 230 7.62 -14.58 14.16
N LYS A 231 7.11 -14.30 15.38
CA LYS A 231 6.68 -15.34 16.33
C LYS A 231 5.57 -16.22 15.74
N LEU A 232 4.57 -15.61 15.10
CA LEU A 232 3.47 -16.33 14.46
C LEU A 232 3.97 -17.22 13.30
N ALA A 233 4.74 -16.65 12.37
CA ALA A 233 5.27 -17.38 11.23
C ALA A 233 6.12 -18.58 11.66
N THR A 234 7.02 -18.38 12.63
CA THR A 234 7.84 -19.46 13.20
C THR A 234 6.97 -20.55 13.81
N GLY A 235 6.01 -20.21 14.66
CA GLY A 235 5.16 -21.22 15.32
C GLY A 235 4.28 -22.01 14.35
N LEU A 236 3.80 -21.36 13.26
CA LEU A 236 3.05 -22.07 12.22
C LEU A 236 3.94 -22.99 11.37
N LEU A 237 5.18 -22.56 11.07
CA LEU A 237 6.18 -23.41 10.39
C LEU A 237 6.57 -24.65 11.21
N GLU A 238 6.76 -24.50 12.52
CA GLU A 238 7.05 -25.60 13.45
C GLU A 238 5.93 -26.65 13.49
N LEU A 239 4.69 -26.23 13.19
CA LEU A 239 3.55 -27.13 13.02
C LEU A 239 3.44 -27.72 11.63
N GLY A 240 4.38 -27.43 10.71
CA GLY A 240 4.38 -27.93 9.34
C GLY A 240 3.41 -27.22 8.40
N LEU A 241 2.86 -26.05 8.78
CA LEU A 241 1.98 -25.29 7.90
C LEU A 241 2.79 -24.53 6.84
N PRO A 242 2.26 -24.40 5.60
CA PRO A 242 2.95 -23.74 4.50
C PRO A 242 2.87 -22.21 4.64
N VAL A 243 3.76 -21.62 5.45
CA VAL A 243 3.86 -20.17 5.58
C VAL A 243 4.50 -19.59 4.33
N ALA A 244 3.82 -18.66 3.68
CA ALA A 244 4.32 -17.99 2.49
C ALA A 244 5.67 -17.30 2.78
N GLY A 245 6.64 -17.48 1.90
CA GLY A 245 8.01 -16.97 2.06
C GLY A 245 8.89 -17.76 3.02
N GLY A 246 8.36 -18.80 3.67
CA GLY A 246 9.12 -19.66 4.57
C GLY A 246 9.53 -18.97 5.88
N SER A 247 10.75 -19.20 6.32
CA SER A 247 11.27 -18.61 7.58
C SER A 247 11.24 -17.10 7.57
N PRO A 248 10.95 -16.46 8.73
CA PRO A 248 10.97 -15.02 8.85
C PRO A 248 12.29 -14.40 8.37
N GLY A 249 12.17 -13.32 7.60
CA GLY A 249 13.31 -12.61 7.02
C GLY A 249 12.92 -11.18 6.64
N SER A 250 13.76 -10.51 5.86
CA SER A 250 13.55 -9.11 5.45
C SER A 250 12.28 -8.85 4.64
N HIS A 251 11.66 -9.90 4.08
CA HIS A 251 10.39 -9.80 3.38
C HIS A 251 9.18 -9.73 4.31
N LEU A 252 9.31 -10.19 5.55
CA LEU A 252 8.19 -10.28 6.48
C LEU A 252 7.99 -8.96 7.20
N ALA A 253 6.80 -8.39 7.06
CA ALA A 253 6.34 -7.24 7.84
C ALA A 253 5.35 -7.70 8.94
N HIS A 254 4.21 -7.07 9.03
CA HIS A 254 3.15 -7.37 10.02
C HIS A 254 2.07 -8.33 9.50
N ILE A 255 2.22 -8.87 8.30
CA ILE A 255 1.25 -9.78 7.68
C ILE A 255 1.90 -11.15 7.53
N VAL A 256 1.24 -12.17 8.06
CA VAL A 256 1.62 -13.58 7.89
C VAL A 256 0.58 -14.26 7.02
N SER A 257 1.01 -14.90 5.95
CA SER A 257 0.14 -15.64 5.05
C SER A 257 0.45 -17.13 5.08
N VAL A 258 -0.58 -17.97 5.05
CA VAL A 258 -0.49 -19.43 5.06
C VAL A 258 -1.16 -19.97 3.81
N GLY A 259 -0.48 -20.85 3.11
CA GLY A 259 -0.91 -21.40 1.82
C GLY A 259 -0.03 -20.92 0.66
N GLU A 260 -0.38 -21.33 -0.55
CA GLU A 260 0.31 -20.98 -1.78
C GLU A 260 -0.30 -19.70 -2.39
N SER A 261 0.54 -18.68 -2.61
CA SER A 261 0.10 -17.45 -3.25
C SER A 261 -0.26 -17.69 -4.71
N GLY A 262 -1.45 -17.24 -5.13
CA GLY A 262 -2.01 -17.54 -6.45
C GLY A 262 -2.78 -18.88 -6.51
N GLY A 263 -2.73 -19.71 -5.46
CA GLY A 263 -3.46 -20.98 -5.34
C GLY A 263 -4.92 -20.78 -4.92
N GLY A 264 -5.66 -19.88 -5.60
CA GLY A 264 -7.07 -19.66 -5.33
C GLY A 264 -7.59 -18.29 -5.69
N ARG A 265 -8.82 -18.01 -5.23
CA ARG A 265 -9.53 -16.76 -5.47
C ARG A 265 -9.46 -15.83 -4.24
N HIS A 266 -10.16 -14.71 -4.34
CA HIS A 266 -10.16 -13.67 -3.30
C HIS A 266 -10.76 -14.14 -1.94
N TYR A 267 -11.67 -15.12 -1.96
CA TYR A 267 -12.37 -15.60 -0.76
C TYR A 267 -12.28 -17.12 -0.57
N SER A 268 -11.46 -17.81 -1.36
CA SER A 268 -11.27 -19.27 -1.26
C SER A 268 -9.85 -19.63 -1.71
N ALA A 269 -9.27 -20.63 -1.06
CA ALA A 269 -8.09 -21.31 -1.54
C ALA A 269 -8.49 -22.50 -2.43
N ASP A 270 -7.65 -22.86 -3.40
CA ASP A 270 -7.86 -24.08 -4.20
C ASP A 270 -7.59 -25.34 -3.36
N ASP A 271 -6.68 -25.24 -2.38
CA ASP A 271 -6.45 -26.30 -1.40
C ASP A 271 -7.60 -26.36 -0.37
N PRO A 272 -8.38 -27.47 -0.34
CA PRO A 272 -9.45 -27.64 0.64
C PRO A 272 -8.97 -27.62 2.10
N ALA A 273 -7.70 -28.00 2.35
CA ALA A 273 -7.12 -27.96 3.68
C ALA A 273 -7.01 -26.52 4.19
N MET A 274 -6.65 -25.58 3.34
CA MET A 274 -6.59 -24.16 3.71
C MET A 274 -7.99 -23.58 4.01
N ASN A 275 -9.01 -23.93 3.23
CA ASN A 275 -10.38 -23.51 3.53
C ASN A 275 -10.86 -24.09 4.87
N SER A 276 -10.57 -25.36 5.16
CA SER A 276 -10.88 -26.00 6.45
C SER A 276 -10.13 -25.33 7.62
N LEU A 277 -8.86 -24.95 7.44
CA LEU A 277 -8.09 -24.21 8.46
C LEU A 277 -8.68 -22.82 8.68
N TYR A 278 -9.12 -22.14 7.62
CA TYR A 278 -9.82 -20.88 7.71
C TYR A 278 -11.08 -20.97 8.57
N ASP A 279 -11.94 -21.95 8.28
CA ASP A 279 -13.19 -22.16 9.03
C ASP A 279 -12.90 -22.47 10.50
N HIS A 280 -11.87 -23.27 10.78
CA HIS A 280 -11.43 -23.58 12.14
C HIS A 280 -10.96 -22.32 12.89
N PHE A 281 -10.14 -21.48 12.26
CA PHE A 281 -9.72 -20.22 12.86
C PHE A 281 -10.88 -19.27 13.13
N VAL A 282 -11.84 -19.17 12.19
CA VAL A 282 -13.05 -18.36 12.39
C VAL A 282 -13.87 -18.88 13.57
N ALA A 283 -14.04 -20.20 13.68
CA ALA A 283 -14.74 -20.84 14.81
C ALA A 283 -14.03 -20.61 16.15
N ALA A 284 -12.68 -20.51 16.14
CA ALA A 284 -11.88 -20.15 17.31
C ALA A 284 -11.89 -18.63 17.63
N GLY A 285 -12.67 -17.82 16.91
CA GLY A 285 -12.78 -16.38 17.13
C GLY A 285 -11.64 -15.55 16.50
N ILE A 286 -10.76 -16.18 15.71
CA ILE A 286 -9.65 -15.50 15.04
C ILE A 286 -10.16 -14.76 13.80
N LYS A 287 -9.82 -13.48 13.68
CA LYS A 287 -10.19 -12.64 12.53
C LYS A 287 -9.07 -12.68 11.48
N LEU A 288 -9.39 -13.19 10.31
CA LEU A 288 -8.47 -13.29 9.18
C LEU A 288 -9.22 -13.18 7.85
N SER A 289 -8.50 -13.26 6.76
CA SER A 289 -9.13 -13.27 5.43
C SER A 289 -8.37 -14.22 4.48
N ILE A 290 -9.07 -14.74 3.45
CA ILE A 290 -8.41 -15.35 2.31
C ILE A 290 -8.18 -14.28 1.24
N ARG A 291 -6.97 -14.22 0.67
CA ARG A 291 -6.60 -13.33 -0.43
C ARG A 291 -5.68 -14.07 -1.39
N SER A 292 -6.06 -14.12 -2.68
CA SER A 292 -5.28 -14.84 -3.70
C SER A 292 -4.88 -16.27 -3.28
N GLY A 293 -5.80 -16.98 -2.60
CA GLY A 293 -5.59 -18.36 -2.16
C GLY A 293 -4.85 -18.55 -0.83
N VAL A 294 -4.29 -17.50 -0.23
CA VAL A 294 -3.63 -17.61 1.08
C VAL A 294 -4.50 -17.10 2.23
N LEU A 295 -4.39 -17.75 3.37
CA LEU A 295 -4.96 -17.29 4.64
C LEU A 295 -4.07 -16.16 5.17
N ARG A 296 -4.60 -14.94 5.23
CA ARG A 296 -3.88 -13.75 5.59
C ARG A 296 -4.23 -13.29 6.99
N LEU A 297 -3.25 -13.37 7.90
CA LEU A 297 -3.32 -12.88 9.27
C LEU A 297 -2.55 -11.54 9.35
N SER A 298 -3.27 -10.46 9.62
CA SER A 298 -2.69 -9.12 9.71
C SER A 298 -2.61 -8.69 11.17
N ILE A 299 -1.43 -8.38 11.64
CA ILE A 299 -1.15 -8.04 13.04
C ILE A 299 -1.18 -6.52 13.18
N GLY A 300 -2.02 -6.03 14.07
CA GLY A 300 -2.11 -4.63 14.43
C GLY A 300 -1.35 -4.32 15.72
N VAL A 301 -1.09 -3.05 15.96
CA VAL A 301 -0.36 -2.56 17.15
C VAL A 301 -1.06 -2.95 18.48
N TYR A 302 -2.35 -3.26 18.43
CA TYR A 302 -3.16 -3.68 19.57
C TYR A 302 -3.06 -5.19 19.89
N ASN A 303 -2.44 -5.98 19.02
CA ASN A 303 -2.25 -7.40 19.28
C ASN A 303 -1.13 -7.64 20.28
N GLN A 304 -1.22 -8.76 21.01
CA GLN A 304 -0.29 -9.17 22.05
C GLN A 304 0.21 -10.60 21.80
N SER A 305 1.25 -11.00 22.54
CA SER A 305 1.79 -12.39 22.49
C SER A 305 0.72 -13.45 22.70
N ALA A 306 -0.25 -13.20 23.60
CA ALA A 306 -1.33 -14.13 23.87
C ALA A 306 -2.22 -14.38 22.64
N ASP A 307 -2.44 -13.36 21.79
CA ASP A 307 -3.20 -13.53 20.54
C ASP A 307 -2.44 -14.48 19.58
N ILE A 308 -1.14 -14.33 19.50
CA ILE A 308 -0.28 -15.18 18.65
C ILE A 308 -0.29 -16.63 19.16
N GLU A 309 -0.17 -16.81 20.48
CA GLU A 309 -0.24 -18.12 21.12
C GLU A 309 -1.60 -18.79 20.89
N HIS A 310 -2.67 -18.03 20.92
CA HIS A 310 -4.01 -18.53 20.61
C HIS A 310 -4.12 -19.03 19.16
N VAL A 311 -3.58 -18.27 18.17
CA VAL A 311 -3.58 -18.72 16.77
C VAL A 311 -2.77 -20.01 16.60
N ILE A 312 -1.58 -20.11 17.20
CA ILE A 312 -0.73 -21.30 17.12
C ILE A 312 -1.41 -22.51 17.79
N ALA A 313 -2.05 -22.31 18.95
CA ALA A 313 -2.81 -23.37 19.63
C ALA A 313 -4.00 -23.86 18.80
N ALA A 314 -4.75 -22.95 18.17
CA ALA A 314 -5.84 -23.31 17.27
C ALA A 314 -5.34 -24.10 16.05
N ALA A 315 -4.24 -23.68 15.46
CA ALA A 315 -3.60 -24.41 14.34
C ALA A 315 -3.20 -25.84 14.76
N ARG A 316 -2.60 -26.01 15.93
CA ARG A 316 -2.22 -27.32 16.47
C ARG A 316 -3.47 -28.21 16.66
N THR A 317 -4.51 -27.70 17.28
CA THR A 317 -5.78 -28.45 17.45
C THR A 317 -6.37 -28.90 16.12
N TRP A 318 -6.32 -28.05 15.10
CA TRP A 318 -6.79 -28.41 13.75
C TRP A 318 -5.97 -29.55 13.14
N ILE A 319 -4.63 -29.54 13.29
CA ILE A 319 -3.75 -30.60 12.78
C ILE A 319 -4.07 -31.94 13.50
N GLU A 320 -4.21 -31.91 14.83
CA GLU A 320 -4.53 -33.08 15.65
C GLU A 320 -5.88 -33.72 15.25
N THR A 321 -6.88 -32.88 14.94
CA THR A 321 -8.22 -33.38 14.51
C THR A 321 -8.24 -33.93 13.10
N LYS A 322 -7.29 -33.59 12.23
CA LYS A 322 -7.16 -34.17 10.87
C LYS A 322 -6.37 -35.46 10.82
N GLY A 323 -5.60 -35.78 11.85
CA GLY A 323 -4.83 -37.02 11.97
C GLY A 323 -5.70 -38.23 12.37
N HIS A 324 -6.97 -38.04 12.54
CA HIS A 324 -8.00 -39.06 12.82
C HIS A 324 -9.06 -39.03 11.72
#